data_7efe6dba15e98ef8e74ecfe522b5d1fe
#
_entry.id   7efe6dba15e98ef8e74ecfe522b5d1fe
#
_cell.length_a   1.000
_cell.length_b   1.000
_cell.length_c   1.000
_cell.angle_alpha   90.00
_cell.angle_beta   90.00
_cell.angle_gamma   90.00
#
_symmetry.space_group_name_H-M   'P 1'
#
loop_
_entity.id
_entity.type
_entity.pdbx_description
1 polymer ?
#
loop_
_entity_poly.entity_id
_entity_poly.type
_entity_poly.pdbx_seq_one_letter_code
_entity_poly.pdbx_strand_id
1 'polypeptide(L)'
;MLSYANPPLILRDVFPNIQQIQDLLATHAPYTPLGGWYNPGADPHAKTRPMWFQNDWVHDTYIAEGSEIFLNNDTYIEQSKAFYNADIIEPHSVYVNIMAAINDGGPAHTDNSRFHGRERANTPMWLLRAMTWSHLFNAYEIVQATAIWWLDDVEGGGLLYWPDGPDHPPTEHVGDMKNTALLGDNHGMFHQVGPVGPFDNGTVLVTPSAQLLPTEDNTWVVTDHDEKIYEAPLNAYRISVLWKANVYTNIDEQKHKQANPLSIEDVITIFNADLEDHGHGLRLSKENIEDESTITAVAKIYPEPKPVHALPSAFETIRK
;
A
#
# COMPACT_ATOMS: atom_id res chain seq x y z
N MET A 1 -1.54 -10.27 24.08
CA MET A 1 -0.27 -9.95 23.38
C MET A 1 -0.66 -9.83 21.92
N LEU A 2 -0.47 -8.68 21.30
CA LEU A 2 -0.74 -8.51 19.87
C LEU A 2 0.17 -9.49 19.11
N SER A 3 -0.41 -10.30 18.23
CA SER A 3 0.37 -11.13 17.32
C SER A 3 0.76 -10.24 16.14
N TYR A 4 2.04 -9.98 15.99
CA TYR A 4 2.55 -9.30 14.81
C TYR A 4 2.71 -10.29 13.65
N ALA A 5 2.87 -9.77 12.44
CA ALA A 5 3.04 -10.58 11.24
C ALA A 5 4.27 -11.50 11.35
N ASN A 6 4.19 -12.65 10.71
CA ASN A 6 5.38 -13.49 10.53
C ASN A 6 6.42 -12.76 9.67
N PRO A 7 7.73 -13.03 9.85
CA PRO A 7 8.74 -12.50 8.95
C PRO A 7 8.43 -12.85 7.49
N PRO A 8 8.51 -11.87 6.57
CA PRO A 8 8.15 -12.09 5.17
C PRO A 8 9.15 -13.02 4.47
N LEU A 9 8.70 -13.64 3.39
CA LEU A 9 9.54 -14.48 2.52
C LEU A 9 10.16 -13.61 1.42
N ILE A 10 11.42 -13.84 1.11
CA ILE A 10 12.09 -13.29 -0.08
C ILE A 10 12.07 -14.35 -1.17
N LEU A 11 11.33 -14.09 -2.23
CA LEU A 11 11.26 -14.93 -3.43
C LEU A 11 12.24 -14.39 -4.47
N ARG A 12 12.98 -15.27 -5.13
CA ARG A 12 14.00 -14.91 -6.13
C ARG A 12 13.62 -15.43 -7.50
N ASP A 13 14.10 -14.76 -8.55
CA ASP A 13 13.90 -15.15 -9.94
C ASP A 13 12.40 -15.39 -10.27
N VAL A 14 11.54 -14.49 -9.78
CA VAL A 14 10.07 -14.64 -9.83
C VAL A 14 9.56 -14.74 -11.26
N PHE A 15 10.10 -13.93 -12.17
CA PHE A 15 9.71 -13.93 -13.57
C PHE A 15 10.87 -14.37 -14.46
N PRO A 16 10.65 -15.36 -15.35
CA PRO A 16 11.72 -15.86 -16.24
C PRO A 16 12.03 -14.89 -17.39
N ASN A 17 11.12 -13.98 -17.72
CA ASN A 17 11.26 -13.03 -18.83
C ASN A 17 10.99 -11.59 -18.37
N ILE A 18 12.06 -10.90 -17.96
CA ILE A 18 11.99 -9.52 -17.49
C ILE A 18 11.61 -8.54 -18.63
N GLN A 19 12.01 -8.82 -19.88
CA GLN A 19 11.65 -7.98 -21.02
C GLN A 19 10.13 -7.90 -21.19
N GLN A 20 9.42 -9.00 -20.99
CA GLN A 20 7.96 -8.99 -21.03
C GLN A 20 7.34 -8.03 -20.02
N ILE A 21 7.93 -7.93 -18.81
CA ILE A 21 7.46 -6.98 -17.79
C ILE A 21 7.77 -5.54 -18.18
N GLN A 22 8.94 -5.29 -18.77
CA GLN A 22 9.31 -3.95 -19.27
C GLN A 22 8.39 -3.51 -20.41
N ASP A 23 8.05 -4.41 -21.33
CA ASP A 23 7.09 -4.15 -22.40
C ASP A 23 5.69 -3.84 -21.85
N LEU A 24 5.27 -4.56 -20.81
CA LEU A 24 4.01 -4.34 -20.13
C LEU A 24 3.96 -2.97 -19.45
N LEU A 25 5.05 -2.59 -18.76
CA LEU A 25 5.20 -1.26 -18.16
C LEU A 25 5.06 -0.15 -19.21
N ALA A 26 5.72 -0.30 -20.35
CA ALA A 26 5.65 0.69 -21.43
C ALA A 26 4.25 0.75 -22.06
N THR A 27 3.58 -0.38 -22.23
CA THR A 27 2.23 -0.47 -22.81
C THR A 27 1.18 0.24 -21.96
N HIS A 28 1.33 0.20 -20.65
CA HIS A 28 0.36 0.79 -19.71
C HIS A 28 0.74 2.19 -19.22
N ALA A 29 1.71 2.84 -19.83
CA ALA A 29 1.97 4.27 -19.61
C ALA A 29 0.83 5.12 -20.24
N PRO A 30 0.60 6.36 -19.77
CA PRO A 30 1.33 7.08 -18.74
C PRO A 30 1.00 6.63 -17.31
N TYR A 31 1.96 6.82 -16.39
CA TYR A 31 1.76 6.68 -14.96
C TYR A 31 1.53 8.05 -14.33
N THR A 32 0.62 8.13 -13.36
CA THR A 32 0.25 9.39 -12.71
C THR A 32 0.75 9.45 -11.27
N PRO A 33 0.98 10.65 -10.70
CA PRO A 33 1.46 10.78 -9.34
C PRO A 33 0.51 10.14 -8.32
N LEU A 34 1.07 9.38 -7.39
CA LEU A 34 0.32 8.76 -6.31
C LEU A 34 -0.54 9.78 -5.56
N GLY A 35 -1.85 9.51 -5.45
CA GLY A 35 -2.84 10.47 -4.95
C GLY A 35 -3.23 10.33 -3.48
N GLY A 36 -3.07 9.15 -2.91
CA GLY A 36 -3.71 8.82 -1.63
C GLY A 36 -3.09 9.44 -0.38
N TRP A 37 -1.93 10.07 -0.49
CA TRP A 37 -1.16 10.62 0.63
C TRP A 37 -1.33 12.13 0.79
N TYR A 38 -2.02 12.77 -0.14
CA TYR A 38 -2.10 14.22 -0.28
C TYR A 38 -3.51 14.73 -0.02
N ASN A 39 -3.56 15.92 0.55
CA ASN A 39 -4.83 16.58 0.84
C ASN A 39 -5.69 16.65 -0.43
N PRO A 40 -6.85 15.98 -0.47
CA PRO A 40 -7.73 16.00 -1.64
C PRO A 40 -8.29 17.39 -1.98
N GLY A 41 -8.17 18.37 -1.07
CA GLY A 41 -8.54 19.78 -1.30
C GLY A 41 -7.36 20.67 -1.73
N ALA A 42 -6.17 20.10 -1.97
CA ALA A 42 -5.03 20.90 -2.44
C ALA A 42 -5.30 21.44 -3.84
N ASP A 43 -4.81 22.67 -4.09
CA ASP A 43 -4.83 23.28 -5.42
C ASP A 43 -4.25 22.32 -6.46
N PRO A 44 -5.00 21.95 -7.52
CA PRO A 44 -4.53 21.04 -8.56
C PRO A 44 -3.30 21.55 -9.33
N HIS A 45 -2.98 22.83 -9.21
CA HIS A 45 -1.79 23.45 -9.81
C HIS A 45 -0.60 23.52 -8.83
N ALA A 46 -0.79 23.16 -7.57
CA ALA A 46 0.30 23.18 -6.61
C ALA A 46 1.24 21.98 -6.79
N LYS A 47 2.54 22.23 -6.79
CA LYS A 47 3.58 21.21 -6.80
C LYS A 47 3.72 20.61 -5.40
N THR A 48 2.87 19.66 -5.08
CA THR A 48 2.78 19.04 -3.75
C THR A 48 3.08 17.55 -3.73
N ARG A 49 3.28 16.94 -4.92
CA ARG A 49 3.49 15.50 -5.04
C ARG A 49 4.93 15.18 -5.38
N PRO A 50 5.56 14.21 -4.72
CA PRO A 50 6.86 13.72 -5.16
C PRO A 50 6.71 12.94 -6.48
N MET A 51 7.82 12.69 -7.14
CA MET A 51 7.87 11.86 -8.36
C MET A 51 7.71 10.37 -8.01
N TRP A 52 6.58 10.05 -7.44
CA TRP A 52 6.10 8.70 -7.17
C TRP A 52 4.81 8.47 -7.95
N PHE A 53 4.89 7.61 -8.95
CA PHE A 53 3.83 7.37 -9.92
C PHE A 53 3.21 6.00 -9.69
N GLN A 54 1.92 5.88 -9.98
CA GLN A 54 1.16 4.64 -9.79
C GLN A 54 0.15 4.44 -10.93
N ASN A 55 -0.08 3.17 -11.29
CA ASN A 55 -1.26 2.72 -12.02
C ASN A 55 -1.76 1.41 -11.41
N ASP A 56 -3.08 1.29 -11.34
CA ASP A 56 -3.74 0.03 -10.98
C ASP A 56 -3.90 -0.82 -12.26
N TRP A 57 -3.23 -1.97 -12.31
CA TRP A 57 -3.36 -2.92 -13.41
C TRP A 57 -4.51 -3.89 -13.21
N VAL A 58 -4.80 -4.24 -11.95
CA VAL A 58 -5.96 -5.06 -11.58
C VAL A 58 -6.64 -4.46 -10.37
N HIS A 59 -7.92 -4.16 -10.53
CA HIS A 59 -8.73 -3.64 -9.45
C HIS A 59 -10.21 -3.90 -9.75
N ASP A 60 -10.96 -4.43 -8.80
CA ASP A 60 -12.36 -4.85 -8.95
C ASP A 60 -12.55 -5.78 -10.18
N THR A 61 -13.26 -5.31 -11.21
CA THR A 61 -13.49 -6.05 -12.45
C THR A 61 -12.54 -5.66 -13.58
N TYR A 62 -11.67 -4.67 -13.37
CA TYR A 62 -10.69 -4.24 -14.37
C TYR A 62 -9.43 -5.08 -14.30
N ILE A 63 -9.00 -5.58 -15.44
CA ILE A 63 -7.73 -6.29 -15.63
C ILE A 63 -7.06 -5.68 -16.87
N ALA A 64 -5.91 -5.05 -16.67
CA ALA A 64 -5.09 -4.54 -17.77
C ALA A 64 -4.54 -5.73 -18.57
N GLU A 65 -4.59 -5.65 -19.90
CA GLU A 65 -4.12 -6.73 -20.77
C GLU A 65 -2.67 -7.09 -20.47
N GLY A 66 -2.42 -8.39 -20.23
CA GLY A 66 -1.12 -8.94 -19.89
C GLY A 66 -0.77 -8.92 -18.40
N SER A 67 -1.54 -8.21 -17.55
CA SER A 67 -1.29 -8.18 -16.09
C SER A 67 -1.67 -9.48 -15.38
N GLU A 68 -2.34 -10.40 -16.06
CA GLU A 68 -2.70 -11.72 -15.57
C GLU A 68 -1.48 -12.53 -15.12
N ILE A 69 -0.30 -12.28 -15.67
CA ILE A 69 0.96 -12.92 -15.26
C ILE A 69 1.34 -12.60 -13.81
N PHE A 70 0.91 -11.45 -13.29
CA PHE A 70 1.03 -11.11 -11.89
C PHE A 70 -0.17 -11.64 -11.10
N LEU A 71 -1.39 -11.37 -11.59
CA LEU A 71 -2.62 -11.74 -10.87
C LEU A 71 -2.67 -13.24 -10.57
N ASN A 72 -2.39 -14.07 -11.59
CA ASN A 72 -2.45 -15.53 -11.51
C ASN A 72 -1.07 -16.16 -11.32
N ASN A 73 -0.16 -15.50 -10.62
CA ASN A 73 1.18 -16.03 -10.38
C ASN A 73 1.13 -17.20 -9.41
N ASP A 74 1.38 -18.41 -9.92
CA ASP A 74 1.32 -19.65 -9.14
C ASP A 74 2.30 -19.63 -7.96
N THR A 75 3.49 -19.02 -8.12
CA THR A 75 4.46 -18.91 -7.03
C THR A 75 3.90 -18.08 -5.88
N TYR A 76 3.26 -16.95 -6.16
CA TYR A 76 2.65 -16.13 -5.11
C TYR A 76 1.52 -16.87 -4.41
N ILE A 77 0.67 -17.55 -5.17
CA ILE A 77 -0.47 -18.30 -4.63
C ILE A 77 0.01 -19.43 -3.72
N GLU A 78 0.92 -20.30 -4.20
CA GLU A 78 1.38 -21.45 -3.42
C GLU A 78 2.25 -21.05 -2.22
N GLN A 79 3.09 -20.03 -2.35
CA GLN A 79 3.86 -19.51 -1.22
C GLN A 79 2.95 -18.84 -0.18
N SER A 80 1.89 -18.16 -0.60
CA SER A 80 0.90 -17.59 0.32
C SER A 80 0.13 -18.69 1.06
N LYS A 81 -0.29 -19.76 0.40
CA LYS A 81 -0.91 -20.92 1.08
C LYS A 81 -0.01 -21.47 2.19
N ALA A 82 1.27 -21.67 1.86
CA ALA A 82 2.23 -22.18 2.83
C ALA A 82 2.49 -21.20 3.99
N PHE A 83 2.64 -19.90 3.67
CA PHE A 83 2.93 -18.85 4.65
C PHE A 83 1.82 -18.66 5.67
N TYR A 84 0.57 -18.69 5.22
CA TYR A 84 -0.62 -18.50 6.06
C TYR A 84 -1.24 -19.81 6.56
N ASN A 85 -0.73 -20.98 6.15
CA ASN A 85 -1.37 -22.28 6.38
C ASN A 85 -2.85 -22.25 5.98
N ALA A 86 -3.12 -21.82 4.75
CA ALA A 86 -4.45 -21.56 4.19
C ALA A 86 -4.69 -22.37 2.91
N ASP A 87 -5.92 -22.79 2.69
CA ASP A 87 -6.31 -23.55 1.50
C ASP A 87 -6.67 -22.63 0.32
N ILE A 88 -7.18 -21.41 0.62
CA ILE A 88 -7.74 -20.52 -0.40
C ILE A 88 -6.99 -19.19 -0.39
N ILE A 89 -6.41 -18.88 -1.55
CA ILE A 89 -5.83 -17.57 -1.88
C ILE A 89 -6.64 -17.02 -3.05
N GLU A 90 -7.21 -15.84 -2.86
CA GLU A 90 -8.09 -15.17 -3.83
C GLU A 90 -7.44 -13.85 -4.29
N PRO A 91 -6.64 -13.86 -5.38
CA PRO A 91 -6.01 -12.65 -5.91
C PRO A 91 -7.06 -11.61 -6.33
N HIS A 92 -6.81 -10.34 -6.03
CA HIS A 92 -7.79 -9.29 -6.34
C HIS A 92 -7.20 -7.97 -6.81
N SER A 93 -5.90 -7.72 -6.61
CA SER A 93 -5.29 -6.45 -7.00
C SER A 93 -3.86 -6.64 -7.49
N VAL A 94 -3.52 -5.88 -8.52
CA VAL A 94 -2.14 -5.68 -8.99
C VAL A 94 -1.98 -4.19 -9.29
N TYR A 95 -0.97 -3.56 -8.73
CA TYR A 95 -0.67 -2.15 -9.04
C TYR A 95 0.83 -1.91 -9.08
N VAL A 96 1.22 -0.94 -9.89
CA VAL A 96 2.61 -0.58 -10.14
C VAL A 96 2.94 0.72 -9.44
N ASN A 97 4.06 0.74 -8.74
CA ASN A 97 4.68 1.94 -8.21
C ASN A 97 6.01 2.20 -8.90
N ILE A 98 6.21 3.40 -9.40
CA ILE A 98 7.46 3.86 -10.01
C ILE A 98 7.93 5.12 -9.31
N MET A 99 9.10 5.06 -8.70
CA MET A 99 9.69 6.18 -7.99
C MET A 99 10.93 6.64 -8.74
N ALA A 100 10.96 7.91 -9.10
CA ALA A 100 12.19 8.58 -9.55
C ALA A 100 13.10 8.88 -8.34
N ALA A 101 14.18 9.62 -8.54
CA ALA A 101 15.02 10.06 -7.43
C ALA A 101 14.21 10.89 -6.42
N ILE A 102 14.17 10.40 -5.17
CA ILE A 102 13.36 10.97 -4.09
C ILE A 102 14.02 10.71 -2.75
N ASN A 103 14.18 11.73 -1.92
CA ASN A 103 14.79 11.62 -0.60
C ASN A 103 13.80 11.30 0.54
N ASP A 104 12.51 11.24 0.25
CA ASP A 104 11.44 10.92 1.19
C ASP A 104 10.48 9.90 0.57
N GLY A 105 10.63 8.63 0.93
CA GLY A 105 9.80 7.51 0.46
C GLY A 105 8.45 7.38 1.15
N GLY A 106 8.01 8.41 1.88
CA GLY A 106 6.77 8.40 2.65
C GLY A 106 6.96 7.87 4.08
N PRO A 107 5.95 8.00 4.94
CA PRO A 107 6.00 7.54 6.32
C PRO A 107 5.93 6.01 6.42
N ALA A 108 6.45 5.47 7.52
CA ALA A 108 6.19 4.08 7.88
C ALA A 108 4.68 3.86 8.10
N HIS A 109 4.15 2.77 7.56
CA HIS A 109 2.72 2.48 7.60
C HIS A 109 2.46 0.97 7.48
N THR A 110 1.25 0.57 7.86
CA THR A 110 0.66 -0.68 7.40
C THR A 110 -0.29 -0.40 6.24
N ASP A 111 -0.54 -1.40 5.40
CA ASP A 111 -1.60 -1.31 4.40
C ASP A 111 -2.98 -1.24 5.05
N ASN A 112 -3.97 -0.73 4.33
CA ASN A 112 -5.34 -0.68 4.84
C ASN A 112 -5.94 -2.08 4.92
N SER A 113 -6.41 -2.48 6.10
CA SER A 113 -7.11 -3.74 6.30
C SER A 113 -8.42 -3.81 5.53
N ARG A 114 -8.84 -5.02 5.20
CA ARG A 114 -10.17 -5.36 4.70
C ARG A 114 -10.95 -6.08 5.78
N PHE A 115 -12.23 -5.78 5.83
CA PHE A 115 -13.16 -6.45 6.73
C PHE A 115 -14.33 -7.02 5.94
N HIS A 116 -15.14 -7.85 6.52
CA HIS A 116 -16.37 -8.35 5.90
C HIS A 116 -17.21 -7.19 5.36
N GLY A 117 -17.26 -7.01 4.05
CA GLY A 117 -18.03 -5.94 3.39
C GLY A 117 -17.49 -4.53 3.57
N ARG A 118 -16.35 -4.32 4.25
CA ARG A 118 -15.74 -2.99 4.42
C ARG A 118 -14.31 -2.98 3.86
N GLU A 119 -14.09 -2.07 2.92
CA GLU A 119 -12.83 -1.87 2.24
C GLU A 119 -12.69 -0.44 1.71
N ARG A 120 -11.53 -0.10 1.16
CA ARG A 120 -11.24 1.26 0.68
C ARG A 120 -12.24 1.82 -0.33
N ALA A 121 -12.85 0.97 -1.15
CA ALA A 121 -13.85 1.38 -2.16
C ALA A 121 -15.15 1.91 -1.55
N ASN A 122 -15.49 1.50 -0.32
CA ASN A 122 -16.78 1.81 0.30
C ASN A 122 -16.69 2.31 1.75
N THR A 123 -15.49 2.53 2.26
CA THR A 123 -15.26 2.96 3.65
C THR A 123 -14.14 3.98 3.69
N PRO A 124 -14.32 5.13 4.35
CA PRO A 124 -13.26 6.12 4.51
C PRO A 124 -11.99 5.52 5.12
N MET A 125 -10.84 5.93 4.62
CA MET A 125 -9.54 5.37 5.05
C MET A 125 -9.30 5.53 6.55
N TRP A 126 -9.63 6.68 7.13
CA TRP A 126 -9.48 6.92 8.56
C TRP A 126 -10.30 5.92 9.40
N LEU A 127 -11.50 5.53 8.92
CA LEU A 127 -12.36 4.59 9.61
C LEU A 127 -11.82 3.17 9.53
N LEU A 128 -11.30 2.74 8.37
CA LEU A 128 -10.62 1.45 8.24
C LEU A 128 -9.41 1.37 9.19
N ARG A 129 -8.64 2.45 9.31
CA ARG A 129 -7.51 2.51 10.25
C ARG A 129 -7.98 2.44 11.71
N ALA A 130 -9.06 3.17 12.06
CA ALA A 130 -9.65 3.07 13.39
C ALA A 130 -10.17 1.65 13.68
N MET A 131 -10.81 0.99 12.72
CA MET A 131 -11.23 -0.41 12.83
C MET A 131 -10.04 -1.34 13.10
N THR A 132 -8.92 -1.14 12.38
CA THR A 132 -7.69 -1.91 12.58
C THR A 132 -7.11 -1.71 13.98
N TRP A 133 -6.88 -0.45 14.37
CA TRP A 133 -6.15 -0.14 15.60
C TRP A 133 -7.00 -0.19 16.88
N SER A 134 -8.33 -0.21 16.76
CA SER A 134 -9.20 -0.50 17.91
C SER A 134 -9.20 -1.98 18.32
N HIS A 135 -8.84 -2.88 17.41
CA HIS A 135 -8.94 -4.32 17.57
C HIS A 135 -10.36 -4.86 17.82
N LEU A 136 -11.38 -4.00 17.76
CA LEU A 136 -12.78 -4.38 17.94
C LEU A 136 -13.30 -5.24 16.79
N PHE A 137 -12.65 -5.14 15.63
CA PHE A 137 -13.08 -5.78 14.39
C PHE A 137 -12.23 -6.98 13.97
N ASN A 138 -11.34 -7.49 14.83
CA ASN A 138 -10.46 -8.61 14.50
C ASN A 138 -11.22 -9.85 14.00
N ALA A 139 -12.41 -10.13 14.56
CA ALA A 139 -13.25 -11.23 14.11
C ALA A 139 -13.82 -11.05 12.69
N TYR A 140 -13.83 -9.84 12.20
CA TYR A 140 -14.35 -9.46 10.86
C TYR A 140 -13.25 -9.21 9.84
N GLU A 141 -11.99 -9.24 10.25
CA GLU A 141 -10.87 -8.98 9.36
C GLU A 141 -10.71 -10.08 8.31
N ILE A 142 -10.43 -9.69 7.07
CA ILE A 142 -10.02 -10.57 5.99
C ILE A 142 -8.51 -10.48 5.90
N VAL A 143 -7.84 -11.57 6.25
CA VAL A 143 -6.37 -11.65 6.12
C VAL A 143 -5.99 -11.44 4.65
N GLN A 144 -4.94 -10.67 4.41
CA GLN A 144 -4.46 -10.40 3.06
C GLN A 144 -2.98 -10.78 2.92
N ALA A 145 -2.66 -11.44 1.82
CA ALA A 145 -1.29 -11.63 1.38
C ALA A 145 -0.88 -10.49 0.45
N THR A 146 0.33 -9.98 0.61
CA THR A 146 0.93 -8.99 -0.28
C THR A 146 2.27 -9.52 -0.79
N ALA A 147 2.48 -9.47 -2.10
CA ALA A 147 3.80 -9.63 -2.70
C ALA A 147 4.24 -8.30 -3.31
N ILE A 148 5.41 -7.80 -2.92
CA ILE A 148 6.04 -6.62 -3.51
C ILE A 148 7.19 -7.12 -4.36
N TRP A 149 7.04 -7.08 -5.67
CA TRP A 149 8.09 -7.46 -6.61
C TRP A 149 8.86 -6.23 -7.11
N TRP A 150 10.16 -6.36 -7.37
CA TRP A 150 11.02 -5.31 -7.91
C TRP A 150 11.62 -5.72 -9.25
N LEU A 151 11.62 -4.77 -10.18
CA LEU A 151 12.16 -4.97 -11.54
C LEU A 151 13.67 -5.08 -11.53
N ASP A 152 14.35 -4.18 -10.85
CA ASP A 152 15.82 -4.06 -10.88
C ASP A 152 16.34 -3.53 -9.53
N ASP A 153 17.66 -3.58 -9.37
CA ASP A 153 18.37 -2.86 -8.32
C ASP A 153 18.50 -1.39 -8.70
N VAL A 154 18.31 -0.52 -7.73
CA VAL A 154 18.51 0.92 -7.86
C VAL A 154 19.39 1.42 -6.72
N GLU A 155 19.97 2.59 -6.89
CA GLU A 155 20.66 3.25 -5.79
C GLU A 155 19.66 3.61 -4.69
N GLY A 156 19.86 3.13 -3.47
CA GLY A 156 18.89 3.25 -2.38
C GLY A 156 17.62 2.42 -2.60
N GLY A 157 16.47 2.96 -2.29
CA GLY A 157 15.16 2.37 -2.57
C GLY A 157 14.84 1.08 -1.80
N GLY A 158 15.58 0.78 -0.75
CA GLY A 158 15.33 -0.38 0.11
C GLY A 158 13.96 -0.32 0.75
N LEU A 159 13.49 -1.45 1.25
CA LEU A 159 12.27 -1.57 2.03
C LEU A 159 12.63 -1.86 3.49
N LEU A 160 12.32 -0.92 4.38
CA LEU A 160 12.33 -1.17 5.81
C LEU A 160 11.01 -1.82 6.20
N TYR A 161 11.04 -2.82 7.08
CA TYR A 161 9.84 -3.47 7.60
C TYR A 161 10.05 -3.95 9.03
N TRP A 162 8.96 -4.02 9.80
CA TRP A 162 8.96 -4.31 11.25
C TRP A 162 8.27 -5.64 11.55
N PRO A 163 8.92 -6.80 11.34
CA PRO A 163 8.28 -8.11 11.52
C PRO A 163 8.00 -8.41 13.00
N ASP A 164 8.81 -7.87 13.90
CA ASP A 164 8.66 -8.06 15.36
C ASP A 164 7.79 -6.97 16.03
N GLY A 165 7.13 -6.15 15.21
CA GLY A 165 6.26 -5.07 15.66
C GLY A 165 6.94 -3.70 15.77
N PRO A 166 6.13 -2.64 15.97
CA PRO A 166 6.60 -1.25 15.89
C PRO A 166 7.59 -0.85 16.99
N ASP A 167 7.66 -1.57 18.09
CA ASP A 167 8.57 -1.28 19.20
C ASP A 167 9.96 -1.91 19.02
N HIS A 168 10.18 -2.65 17.94
CA HIS A 168 11.45 -3.29 17.60
C HIS A 168 12.11 -2.59 16.41
N PRO A 169 13.46 -2.69 16.26
CA PRO A 169 14.13 -2.15 15.09
C PRO A 169 13.63 -2.79 13.78
N PRO A 170 13.59 -2.05 12.67
CA PRO A 170 13.23 -2.64 11.38
C PRO A 170 14.33 -3.57 10.86
N THR A 171 13.90 -4.49 10.02
CA THR A 171 14.77 -5.16 9.04
C THR A 171 14.75 -4.35 7.75
N GLU A 172 15.85 -4.31 7.02
CA GLU A 172 15.92 -3.65 5.73
C GLU A 172 16.24 -4.68 4.63
N HIS A 173 15.46 -4.63 3.54
CA HIS A 173 15.75 -5.33 2.30
C HIS A 173 16.24 -4.31 1.28
N VAL A 174 17.55 -4.34 1.00
CA VAL A 174 18.25 -3.42 0.09
C VAL A 174 19.37 -4.16 -0.62
N GLY A 175 19.60 -3.81 -1.87
CA GLY A 175 20.49 -4.55 -2.77
C GLY A 175 19.93 -5.94 -3.10
N ASP A 176 20.37 -6.53 -4.20
CA ASP A 176 19.88 -7.85 -4.64
C ASP A 176 18.34 -7.93 -4.71
N MET A 177 17.71 -6.82 -5.16
CA MET A 177 16.26 -6.70 -5.31
C MET A 177 15.80 -7.11 -6.70
N LYS A 178 16.70 -7.13 -7.69
CA LYS A 178 16.35 -7.45 -9.08
C LYS A 178 15.60 -8.77 -9.20
N ASN A 179 14.41 -8.72 -9.81
CA ASN A 179 13.53 -9.87 -10.02
C ASN A 179 13.24 -10.67 -8.74
N THR A 180 13.19 -9.97 -7.61
CA THR A 180 12.81 -10.56 -6.31
C THR A 180 11.45 -10.07 -5.88
N ALA A 181 10.80 -10.78 -4.97
CA ALA A 181 9.60 -10.31 -4.30
C ALA A 181 9.67 -10.57 -2.80
N LEU A 182 9.17 -9.62 -2.01
CA LEU A 182 8.87 -9.81 -0.60
C LEU A 182 7.40 -10.18 -0.46
N LEU A 183 7.13 -11.40 0.03
CA LEU A 183 5.78 -11.89 0.26
C LEU A 183 5.52 -11.96 1.76
N GLY A 184 4.46 -11.31 2.22
CA GLY A 184 4.12 -11.26 3.63
C GLY A 184 2.80 -10.54 3.93
N ASP A 185 2.61 -10.22 5.20
CA ASP A 185 1.44 -9.53 5.73
C ASP A 185 1.72 -8.04 5.93
N ASN A 186 1.51 -7.25 4.90
CA ASN A 186 1.70 -5.80 4.96
C ASN A 186 0.61 -5.06 5.75
N HIS A 187 -0.47 -5.74 6.14
CA HIS A 187 -1.54 -5.19 6.98
C HIS A 187 -1.20 -5.30 8.46
N GLY A 188 -0.52 -6.39 8.84
CA GLY A 188 -0.03 -6.62 10.20
C GLY A 188 1.41 -6.15 10.43
N MET A 189 2.13 -5.74 9.38
CA MET A 189 3.55 -5.37 9.45
C MET A 189 3.77 -3.95 8.92
N PHE A 190 4.34 -3.08 9.76
CA PHE A 190 4.79 -1.77 9.32
C PHE A 190 5.90 -1.91 8.29
N HIS A 191 5.85 -1.05 7.27
CA HIS A 191 6.88 -0.97 6.24
C HIS A 191 7.05 0.47 5.75
N GLN A 192 8.23 0.77 5.19
CA GLN A 192 8.60 2.09 4.69
C GLN A 192 9.60 1.96 3.56
N VAL A 193 9.45 2.76 2.51
CA VAL A 193 10.43 2.82 1.43
C VAL A 193 11.55 3.77 1.83
N GLY A 194 12.79 3.35 1.65
CA GLY A 194 13.97 4.21 1.81
C GLY A 194 14.13 5.22 0.67
N PRO A 195 14.99 6.22 0.83
CA PRO A 195 15.33 7.16 -0.22
C PRO A 195 15.80 6.47 -1.51
N VAL A 196 15.46 7.01 -2.68
CA VAL A 196 15.77 6.45 -4.01
C VAL A 196 16.68 7.36 -4.79
N GLY A 197 17.72 6.81 -5.38
CA GLY A 197 18.61 7.46 -6.35
C GLY A 197 19.58 8.44 -5.78
N PRO A 198 20.39 9.10 -6.64
CA PRO A 198 21.14 10.29 -6.26
C PRO A 198 20.16 11.48 -6.19
N PHE A 199 20.15 12.19 -5.07
CA PHE A 199 19.34 13.39 -4.86
C PHE A 199 20.17 14.51 -4.25
N ASP A 200 20.97 15.16 -5.06
CA ASP A 200 21.81 16.28 -4.64
C ASP A 200 20.97 17.52 -4.25
N ASN A 201 19.74 17.61 -4.75
CA ASN A 201 18.87 18.78 -4.62
C ASN A 201 17.57 18.53 -3.84
N GLY A 202 17.47 17.42 -3.11
CA GLY A 202 16.26 17.06 -2.37
C GLY A 202 15.15 16.45 -3.25
N THR A 203 13.94 16.35 -2.69
CA THR A 203 12.79 15.82 -3.42
C THR A 203 12.24 16.85 -4.40
N VAL A 204 12.17 16.48 -5.67
CA VAL A 204 11.46 17.29 -6.68
C VAL A 204 9.96 17.04 -6.55
N LEU A 205 9.19 18.10 -6.44
CA LEU A 205 7.74 18.05 -6.38
C LEU A 205 7.11 18.43 -7.70
N VAL A 206 6.03 17.73 -8.06
CA VAL A 206 5.24 17.92 -9.28
C VAL A 206 3.77 18.19 -8.93
N THR A 207 2.99 18.61 -9.92
CA THR A 207 1.54 18.76 -9.78
C THR A 207 0.82 17.41 -9.93
N PRO A 208 -0.46 17.31 -9.58
CA PRO A 208 -1.26 16.10 -9.85
C PRO A 208 -1.37 15.73 -11.33
N SER A 209 -1.13 16.66 -12.25
CA SER A 209 -1.20 16.43 -13.71
C SER A 209 0.09 15.87 -14.31
N ALA A 210 1.17 15.75 -13.54
CA ALA A 210 2.41 15.18 -14.05
C ALA A 210 2.21 13.74 -14.56
N GLN A 211 3.04 13.36 -15.52
CA GLN A 211 3.00 12.04 -16.14
C GLN A 211 4.40 11.46 -16.28
N LEU A 212 4.51 10.16 -16.11
CA LEU A 212 5.71 9.40 -16.41
C LEU A 212 5.47 8.53 -17.65
N LEU A 213 6.33 8.67 -18.64
CA LEU A 213 6.18 8.08 -19.98
C LEU A 213 7.51 7.48 -20.46
N PRO A 214 7.49 6.35 -21.22
CA PRO A 214 8.67 5.90 -21.97
C PRO A 214 8.94 6.83 -23.15
N THR A 215 10.21 6.91 -23.56
CA THR A 215 10.65 7.61 -24.78
C THR A 215 11.15 6.61 -25.82
N GLU A 216 11.38 7.08 -27.06
CA GLU A 216 11.94 6.24 -28.13
C GLU A 216 13.40 5.79 -27.86
N ASP A 217 14.12 6.54 -27.02
CA ASP A 217 15.54 6.29 -26.71
C ASP A 217 15.76 5.36 -25.49
N ASN A 218 14.77 4.55 -25.09
CA ASN A 218 14.82 3.68 -23.91
C ASN A 218 15.01 4.44 -22.59
N THR A 219 14.72 5.70 -22.54
CA THR A 219 14.61 6.48 -21.31
C THR A 219 13.14 6.64 -20.90
N TRP A 220 12.93 7.10 -19.69
CA TRP A 220 11.60 7.43 -19.18
C TRP A 220 11.62 8.89 -18.73
N VAL A 221 10.59 9.63 -19.09
CA VAL A 221 10.50 11.07 -18.86
C VAL A 221 9.32 11.40 -17.94
N VAL A 222 9.57 12.26 -16.95
CA VAL A 222 8.53 12.91 -16.18
C VAL A 222 8.23 14.25 -16.82
N THR A 223 6.98 14.45 -17.21
CA THR A 223 6.47 15.74 -17.70
C THR A 223 5.45 16.31 -16.72
N ASP A 224 5.38 17.64 -16.61
CA ASP A 224 4.40 18.37 -15.80
C ASP A 224 3.98 19.62 -16.58
N HIS A 225 2.71 19.73 -16.96
CA HIS A 225 2.20 20.77 -17.86
C HIS A 225 3.03 20.90 -19.17
N ASP A 226 3.31 19.74 -19.81
CA ASP A 226 4.10 19.62 -21.05
C ASP A 226 5.58 20.02 -20.90
N GLU A 227 6.05 20.40 -19.73
CA GLU A 227 7.46 20.64 -19.43
C GLU A 227 8.15 19.35 -18.98
N LYS A 228 9.33 19.07 -19.51
CA LYS A 228 10.17 17.97 -19.03
C LYS A 228 10.80 18.34 -17.69
N ILE A 229 10.46 17.58 -16.65
CA ILE A 229 10.94 17.78 -15.28
C ILE A 229 12.14 16.87 -14.96
N TYR A 230 12.08 15.62 -15.41
CA TYR A 230 13.11 14.63 -15.13
C TYR A 230 13.16 13.60 -16.25
N GLU A 231 14.33 13.05 -16.53
CA GLU A 231 14.54 11.99 -17.50
C GLU A 231 15.69 11.11 -17.07
N ALA A 232 15.49 9.80 -17.14
CA ALA A 232 16.51 8.82 -16.80
C ALA A 232 16.25 7.49 -17.53
N PRO A 233 17.23 6.59 -17.63
CA PRO A 233 17.00 5.23 -18.10
C PRO A 233 16.12 4.47 -17.11
N LEU A 234 15.39 3.44 -17.59
CA LEU A 234 14.41 2.69 -16.81
C LEU A 234 14.98 2.15 -15.49
N ASN A 235 16.22 1.68 -15.48
CA ASN A 235 16.89 1.15 -14.30
C ASN A 235 17.33 2.19 -13.26
N ALA A 236 17.09 3.49 -13.51
CA ALA A 236 17.26 4.54 -12.51
C ALA A 236 15.99 4.78 -11.70
N TYR A 237 14.87 4.22 -12.13
CA TYR A 237 13.61 4.27 -11.39
C TYR A 237 13.44 3.03 -10.53
N ARG A 238 13.04 3.23 -9.27
CA ARG A 238 12.59 2.12 -8.43
C ARG A 238 11.20 1.70 -8.84
N ILE A 239 11.12 0.54 -9.49
CA ILE A 239 9.86 -0.01 -9.98
C ILE A 239 9.49 -1.20 -9.12
N SER A 240 8.30 -1.15 -8.53
CA SER A 240 7.71 -2.28 -7.83
C SER A 240 6.31 -2.55 -8.32
N VAL A 241 5.96 -3.85 -8.42
CA VAL A 241 4.61 -4.31 -8.71
C VAL A 241 4.09 -5.03 -7.47
N LEU A 242 2.96 -4.55 -6.98
CA LEU A 242 2.32 -5.11 -5.80
C LEU A 242 1.15 -5.98 -6.22
N TRP A 243 1.15 -7.20 -5.71
CA TRP A 243 0.07 -8.16 -5.84
C TRP A 243 -0.59 -8.34 -4.48
N LYS A 244 -1.93 -8.44 -4.46
CA LYS A 244 -2.69 -8.67 -3.23
C LYS A 244 -3.74 -9.75 -3.44
N ALA A 245 -3.94 -10.54 -2.38
CA ALA A 245 -4.95 -11.58 -2.34
C ALA A 245 -5.61 -11.66 -0.96
N ASN A 246 -6.91 -11.98 -0.94
CA ASN A 246 -7.57 -12.42 0.28
C ASN A 246 -7.13 -13.85 0.63
N VAL A 247 -6.98 -14.10 1.92
CA VAL A 247 -6.55 -15.39 2.45
C VAL A 247 -7.65 -15.97 3.32
N TYR A 248 -8.01 -17.23 3.06
CA TYR A 248 -8.98 -17.96 3.88
C TYR A 248 -8.41 -19.33 4.23
N THR A 249 -8.53 -19.71 5.49
CA THR A 249 -8.07 -21.01 6.00
C THR A 249 -8.74 -22.16 5.24
N ASN A 250 -10.04 -22.00 4.93
CA ASN A 250 -10.82 -22.99 4.20
C ASN A 250 -12.08 -22.37 3.57
N ILE A 251 -12.83 -23.20 2.86
CA ILE A 251 -14.05 -22.77 2.14
C ILE A 251 -15.18 -22.32 3.07
N ASP A 252 -15.25 -22.85 4.28
CA ASP A 252 -16.30 -22.48 5.24
C ASP A 252 -16.04 -21.08 5.81
N GLU A 253 -14.79 -20.73 6.09
CA GLU A 253 -14.40 -19.38 6.45
C GLU A 253 -14.71 -18.39 5.34
N GLN A 254 -14.31 -18.69 4.09
CA GLN A 254 -14.60 -17.83 2.95
C GLN A 254 -16.09 -17.55 2.83
N LYS A 255 -16.91 -18.60 2.83
CA LYS A 255 -18.38 -18.47 2.75
C LYS A 255 -18.95 -17.66 3.92
N HIS A 256 -18.47 -17.91 5.14
CA HIS A 256 -18.92 -17.18 6.32
C HIS A 256 -18.62 -15.68 6.19
N LYS A 257 -17.40 -15.32 5.82
CA LYS A 257 -16.97 -13.94 5.68
C LYS A 257 -17.70 -13.22 4.54
N GLN A 258 -17.98 -13.89 3.44
CA GLN A 258 -18.74 -13.33 2.31
C GLN A 258 -20.25 -13.18 2.60
N ALA A 259 -20.83 -14.10 3.38
CA ALA A 259 -22.26 -14.08 3.68
C ALA A 259 -22.68 -13.05 4.76
N ASN A 260 -21.73 -12.54 5.54
CA ASN A 260 -22.01 -11.69 6.71
C ASN A 260 -21.26 -10.35 6.62
N PRO A 261 -21.56 -9.51 5.61
CA PRO A 261 -20.90 -8.22 5.48
C PRO A 261 -21.33 -7.27 6.60
N LEU A 262 -20.38 -6.53 7.16
CA LEU A 262 -20.67 -5.43 8.07
C LEU A 262 -21.32 -4.27 7.30
N SER A 263 -22.42 -3.75 7.81
CA SER A 263 -22.94 -2.45 7.39
C SER A 263 -22.16 -1.32 8.10
N ILE A 264 -22.30 -0.09 7.62
CA ILE A 264 -21.73 1.08 8.32
C ILE A 264 -22.39 1.27 9.69
N GLU A 265 -23.66 0.91 9.83
CA GLU A 265 -24.42 0.92 11.07
C GLU A 265 -23.85 -0.07 12.08
N ASP A 266 -23.45 -1.26 11.65
CA ASP A 266 -22.80 -2.24 12.52
C ASP A 266 -21.47 -1.69 13.03
N VAL A 267 -20.67 -1.08 12.16
CA VAL A 267 -19.37 -0.46 12.54
C VAL A 267 -19.60 0.63 13.58
N ILE A 268 -20.56 1.54 13.36
CA ILE A 268 -20.93 2.61 14.30
C ILE A 268 -21.41 2.02 15.62
N THR A 269 -22.21 0.97 15.59
CA THR A 269 -22.77 0.32 16.79
C THR A 269 -21.66 -0.29 17.62
N ILE A 270 -20.71 -1.00 17.01
CA ILE A 270 -19.57 -1.62 17.70
C ILE A 270 -18.69 -0.54 18.36
N PHE A 271 -18.33 0.52 17.64
CA PHE A 271 -17.57 1.62 18.22
C PHE A 271 -18.31 2.30 19.37
N ASN A 272 -19.61 2.58 19.22
CA ASN A 272 -20.38 3.25 20.26
C ASN A 272 -20.51 2.41 21.54
N ALA A 273 -20.59 1.09 21.43
CA ALA A 273 -20.60 0.21 22.60
C ALA A 273 -19.26 0.30 23.38
N ASP A 274 -18.13 0.24 22.67
CA ASP A 274 -16.81 0.36 23.29
C ASP A 274 -16.58 1.75 23.90
N LEU A 275 -16.95 2.81 23.19
CA LEU A 275 -16.84 4.19 23.65
C LEU A 275 -17.66 4.45 24.92
N GLU A 276 -18.86 3.87 25.02
CA GLU A 276 -19.72 3.95 26.19
C GLU A 276 -19.16 3.17 27.38
N ASP A 277 -18.73 1.93 27.14
CA ASP A 277 -18.14 1.05 28.16
C ASP A 277 -16.87 1.64 28.80
N HIS A 278 -16.09 2.39 28.02
CA HIS A 278 -14.88 3.08 28.49
C HIS A 278 -15.11 4.53 28.94
N GLY A 279 -16.37 4.98 28.95
CA GLY A 279 -16.74 6.31 29.45
C GLY A 279 -16.28 7.47 28.58
N HIS A 280 -16.03 7.23 27.28
CA HIS A 280 -15.76 8.28 26.34
C HIS A 280 -17.04 9.06 26.02
N GLY A 281 -17.00 10.39 26.15
CA GLY A 281 -18.15 11.26 25.84
C GLY A 281 -18.43 11.42 24.34
N LEU A 282 -17.83 10.60 23.48
CA LEU A 282 -17.99 10.62 22.03
C LEU A 282 -19.04 9.60 21.62
N ARG A 283 -19.89 9.95 20.65
CA ARG A 283 -20.81 9.05 19.98
C ARG A 283 -20.75 9.23 18.48
N LEU A 284 -20.49 8.15 17.77
CA LEU A 284 -20.47 8.13 16.31
C LEU A 284 -21.89 8.01 15.75
N SER A 285 -22.13 8.67 14.62
CA SER A 285 -23.36 8.56 13.83
C SER A 285 -23.01 8.77 12.35
N LYS A 286 -23.97 8.48 11.45
CA LYS A 286 -23.78 8.76 10.00
C LYS A 286 -23.61 10.25 9.70
N GLU A 287 -24.19 11.10 10.54
CA GLU A 287 -24.17 12.56 10.36
C GLU A 287 -22.82 13.17 10.75
N ASN A 288 -22.09 12.55 11.71
CA ASN A 288 -20.83 13.10 12.20
C ASN A 288 -19.58 12.29 11.84
N ILE A 289 -19.73 11.17 11.13
CA ILE A 289 -18.62 10.28 10.80
C ILE A 289 -17.60 10.93 9.86
N GLU A 290 -17.96 12.00 9.17
CA GLU A 290 -17.04 12.76 8.30
C GLU A 290 -16.54 14.06 8.95
N ASP A 291 -16.95 14.36 10.18
CA ASP A 291 -16.54 15.56 10.89
C ASP A 291 -15.07 15.44 11.35
N GLU A 292 -14.26 16.41 11.05
CA GLU A 292 -12.83 16.46 11.43
C GLU A 292 -12.61 16.32 12.94
N SER A 293 -13.51 16.90 13.75
CA SER A 293 -13.48 16.76 15.21
C SER A 293 -13.73 15.34 15.67
N THR A 294 -14.66 14.61 15.02
CA THR A 294 -14.94 13.21 15.28
C THR A 294 -13.76 12.32 14.88
N ILE A 295 -13.22 12.51 13.67
CA ILE A 295 -12.04 11.80 13.18
C ILE A 295 -10.86 11.96 14.14
N THR A 296 -10.58 13.21 14.55
CA THR A 296 -9.50 13.51 15.48
C THR A 296 -9.71 12.87 16.86
N ALA A 297 -10.95 12.85 17.37
CA ALA A 297 -11.27 12.25 18.66
C ALA A 297 -11.10 10.72 18.61
N VAL A 298 -11.60 10.06 17.56
CA VAL A 298 -11.44 8.61 17.35
C VAL A 298 -9.97 8.22 17.23
N ALA A 299 -9.17 8.97 16.46
CA ALA A 299 -7.73 8.71 16.31
C ALA A 299 -6.94 8.87 17.62
N LYS A 300 -7.42 9.68 18.57
CA LYS A 300 -6.82 9.79 19.91
C LYS A 300 -7.18 8.62 20.82
N ILE A 301 -8.38 8.06 20.66
CA ILE A 301 -8.86 6.92 21.46
C ILE A 301 -8.23 5.62 20.96
N TYR A 302 -8.12 5.46 19.64
CA TYR A 302 -7.53 4.29 18.98
C TYR A 302 -6.29 4.68 18.16
N PRO A 303 -5.18 5.05 18.83
CA PRO A 303 -4.01 5.56 18.14
C PRO A 303 -3.29 4.48 17.34
N GLU A 304 -2.88 4.85 16.12
CA GLU A 304 -1.96 4.03 15.36
C GLU A 304 -0.57 4.06 16.01
N PRO A 305 0.07 2.89 16.23
CA PRO A 305 1.43 2.84 16.71
C PRO A 305 2.41 3.56 15.77
N LYS A 306 3.48 4.10 16.32
CA LYS A 306 4.57 4.69 15.54
C LYS A 306 5.79 3.78 15.63
N PRO A 307 6.27 3.22 14.50
CA PRO A 307 7.42 2.35 14.53
C PRO A 307 8.69 3.07 14.96
N VAL A 308 9.47 2.45 15.86
CA VAL A 308 10.79 2.98 16.23
C VAL A 308 11.74 2.89 15.03
N HIS A 309 12.67 3.85 14.96
CA HIS A 309 13.65 3.98 13.86
C HIS A 309 13.04 4.16 12.46
N ALA A 310 11.77 4.56 12.37
CA ALA A 310 11.20 4.99 11.09
C ALA A 310 11.94 6.22 10.56
N LEU A 311 12.15 6.27 9.25
CA LEU A 311 12.75 7.43 8.60
C LEU A 311 11.80 8.62 8.70
N PRO A 312 12.30 9.83 8.89
CA PRO A 312 11.48 11.03 8.85
C PRO A 312 10.77 11.18 7.50
N SER A 313 9.51 11.61 7.52
CA SER A 313 8.77 11.94 6.32
C SER A 313 8.01 13.26 6.49
N ALA A 314 8.15 14.15 5.51
CA ALA A 314 7.37 15.37 5.43
C ALA A 314 5.87 15.10 5.18
N PHE A 315 5.54 13.92 4.69
CA PHE A 315 4.17 13.51 4.34
C PHE A 315 3.36 13.02 5.55
N GLU A 316 3.98 12.80 6.71
CA GLU A 316 3.24 12.47 7.94
C GLU A 316 2.24 13.56 8.35
N THR A 317 2.56 14.82 8.05
CA THR A 317 1.70 15.96 8.40
C THR A 317 0.43 16.06 7.55
N ILE A 318 0.38 15.40 6.43
CA ILE A 318 -0.73 15.46 5.45
C ILE A 318 -1.82 14.41 5.77
N ARG A 319 -1.54 13.48 6.68
CA ARG A 319 -2.50 12.45 7.14
C ARG A 319 -3.47 12.94 8.24
N LYS A 320 -3.34 14.16 8.68
CA LYS A 320 -4.17 14.72 9.77
C LYS A 320 -5.48 15.27 9.26
#